data_e4098eb16ffae46c9a8135454c84697f
#
_entry.id   e4098eb16ffae46c9a8135454c84697f
#
_cell.length_a   1.000
_cell.length_b   1.000
_cell.length_c   1.000
_cell.angle_alpha   90.00
_cell.angle_beta   90.00
_cell.angle_gamma   90.00
#
_symmetry.space_group_name_H-M   'P 1'
#
loop_
_entity.id
_entity.type
_entity.pdbx_description
1 polymer ?
#
loop_
_entity_poly.entity_id
_entity_poly.type
_entity_poly.pdbx_seq_one_letter_code
_entity_poly.pdbx_strand_id
1 'polypeptide(L)'
;MFRRRDRISLQQRKRLNKKRQRRGILFLVLEFLILAVLVLAAFMMYKLDHLNHNTLDESSLELHETPKGYTNVALFGLDSRDGELSGGVRSDSIMIVSINNKTGDVKIISVYRDTLLKQQDGSYEKANAAYSFGGPQEAVAMLNRNLDLDITKYASVNFNSLADIIDILGGVEVELTSEEIFWLNGYTAETSQVVGRQTHTLDENSPGVHNLDGIQAVSYTRIRYTAGDDFKRAERQRIILQKMIQKLKTAGPVKWNKI
;
A
#
# COMPACT_ATOMS: atom_id res chain seq x y z
N MET A 1 83.24 -8.08 4.08
CA MET A 1 82.09 -7.13 4.11
C MET A 1 80.85 -7.94 4.46
N PHE A 2 80.48 -8.07 5.76
CA PHE A 2 79.37 -8.89 6.24
C PHE A 2 78.10 -8.05 6.34
N ARG A 3 77.01 -8.39 5.60
CA ARG A 3 75.71 -7.79 5.67
C ARG A 3 75.05 -8.16 7.00
N ARG A 4 74.85 -7.19 7.92
CA ARG A 4 73.98 -7.29 9.10
C ARG A 4 72.55 -7.57 8.62
N ARG A 5 72.04 -8.78 8.79
CA ARG A 5 70.59 -9.05 8.67
C ARG A 5 69.94 -8.53 9.96
N ASP A 6 69.20 -7.46 9.85
CA ASP A 6 68.39 -6.96 10.96
C ASP A 6 67.41 -8.04 11.43
N ARG A 7 67.69 -8.62 12.59
CA ARG A 7 66.80 -9.60 13.25
C ARG A 7 65.69 -8.80 13.91
N ILE A 8 64.48 -8.71 13.23
CA ILE A 8 63.27 -8.14 13.81
C ILE A 8 63.00 -8.88 15.15
N SER A 9 62.88 -8.17 16.25
CA SER A 9 62.68 -8.75 17.58
C SER A 9 61.33 -9.53 17.62
N LEU A 10 61.25 -10.57 18.43
CA LEU A 10 60.03 -11.40 18.59
C LEU A 10 58.80 -10.56 18.95
N GLN A 11 59.00 -9.46 19.70
CA GLN A 11 57.94 -8.52 20.04
C GLN A 11 57.47 -7.71 18.82
N GLN A 12 58.34 -7.32 17.93
CA GLN A 12 57.98 -6.59 16.67
C GLN A 12 57.23 -7.54 15.74
N ARG A 13 57.64 -8.80 15.60
CA ARG A 13 56.88 -9.82 14.83
C ARG A 13 55.47 -10.06 15.37
N LYS A 14 55.28 -10.16 16.69
CA LYS A 14 53.96 -10.29 17.34
C LYS A 14 53.07 -9.07 17.04
N ARG A 15 53.61 -7.85 17.11
CA ARG A 15 52.91 -6.59 16.78
C ARG A 15 52.48 -6.52 15.32
N LEU A 16 53.35 -6.94 14.39
CA LEU A 16 53.07 -6.96 12.96
C LEU A 16 51.98 -7.99 12.60
N ASN A 17 52.06 -9.21 13.20
CA ASN A 17 51.04 -10.25 13.01
C ASN A 17 49.69 -9.82 13.58
N LYS A 18 49.64 -9.15 14.74
CA LYS A 18 48.38 -8.62 15.32
C LYS A 18 47.78 -7.50 14.47
N LYS A 19 48.61 -6.62 13.86
CA LYS A 19 48.16 -5.62 12.88
C LYS A 19 47.59 -6.27 11.60
N ARG A 20 48.25 -7.32 11.10
CA ARG A 20 47.84 -8.06 9.89
C ARG A 20 46.54 -8.80 10.12
N GLN A 21 46.36 -9.44 11.29
CA GLN A 21 45.11 -10.07 11.69
C GLN A 21 43.98 -9.06 11.82
N ARG A 22 44.18 -7.90 12.48
CA ARG A 22 43.17 -6.86 12.59
C ARG A 22 42.74 -6.30 11.23
N ARG A 23 43.67 -6.10 10.29
CA ARG A 23 43.36 -5.70 8.93
C ARG A 23 42.58 -6.77 8.18
N GLY A 24 42.94 -8.05 8.32
CA GLY A 24 42.19 -9.17 7.75
C GLY A 24 40.75 -9.26 8.25
N ILE A 25 40.55 -9.10 9.58
CA ILE A 25 39.21 -9.05 10.18
C ILE A 25 38.42 -7.86 9.65
N LEU A 26 39.07 -6.68 9.52
CA LEU A 26 38.44 -5.48 9.02
C LEU A 26 38.00 -5.63 7.55
N PHE A 27 38.78 -6.30 6.72
CA PHE A 27 38.42 -6.64 5.34
C PHE A 27 37.25 -7.63 5.30
N LEU A 28 37.24 -8.68 6.13
CA LEU A 28 36.14 -9.62 6.21
C LEU A 28 34.83 -8.95 6.67
N VAL A 29 34.89 -8.05 7.64
CA VAL A 29 33.72 -7.27 8.09
C VAL A 29 33.21 -6.37 6.96
N LEU A 30 34.12 -5.74 6.20
CA LEU A 30 33.76 -4.91 5.06
C LEU A 30 33.11 -5.73 3.94
N GLU A 31 33.69 -6.88 3.59
CA GLU A 31 33.10 -7.83 2.63
C GLU A 31 31.71 -8.29 3.05
N PHE A 32 31.54 -8.63 4.32
CA PHE A 32 30.24 -9.04 4.86
C PHE A 32 29.21 -7.91 4.80
N LEU A 33 29.62 -6.65 5.10
CA LEU A 33 28.78 -5.47 4.97
C LEU A 33 28.36 -5.22 3.51
N ILE A 34 29.30 -5.32 2.57
CA ILE A 34 28.99 -5.17 1.13
C ILE A 34 28.03 -6.26 0.66
N LEU A 35 28.26 -7.52 1.08
CA LEU A 35 27.36 -8.62 0.75
C LEU A 35 25.96 -8.41 1.33
N ALA A 36 25.86 -7.96 2.58
CA ALA A 36 24.57 -7.62 3.22
C ALA A 36 23.82 -6.52 2.47
N VAL A 37 24.53 -5.47 2.01
CA VAL A 37 23.94 -4.38 1.20
C VAL A 37 23.48 -4.91 -0.16
N LEU A 38 24.26 -5.78 -0.82
CA LEU A 38 23.88 -6.38 -2.10
C LEU A 38 22.66 -7.30 -1.97
N VAL A 39 22.61 -8.12 -0.91
CA VAL A 39 21.43 -8.97 -0.62
C VAL A 39 20.20 -8.12 -0.33
N LEU A 40 20.34 -7.03 0.43
CA LEU A 40 19.24 -6.09 0.69
C LEU A 40 18.77 -5.42 -0.60
N ALA A 41 19.70 -4.96 -1.45
CA ALA A 41 19.38 -4.35 -2.73
C ALA A 41 18.67 -5.37 -3.67
N ALA A 42 19.16 -6.60 -3.77
CA ALA A 42 18.54 -7.66 -4.55
C ALA A 42 17.12 -8.00 -4.03
N PHE A 43 16.95 -8.05 -2.70
CA PHE A 43 15.64 -8.25 -2.08
C PHE A 43 14.68 -7.09 -2.37
N MET A 44 15.17 -5.85 -2.34
CA MET A 44 14.39 -4.67 -2.69
C MET A 44 13.98 -4.70 -4.18
N MET A 45 14.91 -5.02 -5.07
CA MET A 45 14.61 -5.17 -6.51
C MET A 45 13.59 -6.28 -6.76
N TYR A 46 13.74 -7.43 -6.10
CA TYR A 46 12.77 -8.54 -6.19
C TYR A 46 11.37 -8.12 -5.74
N LYS A 47 11.26 -7.36 -4.64
CA LYS A 47 9.97 -6.85 -4.15
C LYS A 47 9.35 -5.81 -5.10
N LEU A 48 10.16 -4.93 -5.67
CA LEU A 48 9.70 -3.93 -6.64
C LEU A 48 9.25 -4.56 -7.96
N ASP A 49 9.89 -5.64 -8.40
CA ASP A 49 9.56 -6.37 -9.62
C ASP A 49 8.21 -7.13 -9.51
N HIS A 50 7.75 -7.39 -8.27
CA HIS A 50 6.44 -8.00 -8.00
C HIS A 50 5.30 -6.98 -7.89
N LEU A 51 5.59 -5.67 -7.94
CA LEU A 51 4.58 -4.65 -8.14
C LEU A 51 4.25 -4.61 -9.64
N ASN A 52 3.02 -4.95 -10.01
CA ASN A 52 2.56 -4.79 -11.39
C ASN A 52 2.53 -3.30 -11.75
N HIS A 53 3.61 -2.82 -12.39
CA HIS A 53 3.70 -1.46 -12.91
C HIS A 53 3.06 -1.41 -14.30
N ASN A 54 1.77 -1.13 -14.36
CA ASN A 54 1.12 -0.78 -15.61
C ASN A 54 1.21 0.73 -15.80
N THR A 55 1.88 1.18 -16.85
CA THR A 55 1.88 2.59 -17.25
C THR A 55 0.59 2.90 -17.99
N LEU A 56 -0.07 3.99 -17.61
CA LEU A 56 -1.22 4.51 -18.36
C LEU A 56 -0.74 5.22 -19.61
N ASP A 57 -1.51 5.12 -20.70
CA ASP A 57 -1.33 5.94 -21.89
C ASP A 57 -1.97 7.31 -21.66
N GLU A 58 -1.13 8.31 -21.38
CA GLU A 58 -1.59 9.67 -21.09
C GLU A 58 -2.39 10.30 -22.24
N SER A 59 -2.16 9.87 -23.49
CA SER A 59 -2.86 10.42 -24.65
C SER A 59 -4.37 10.11 -24.65
N SER A 60 -4.78 9.07 -23.94
CA SER A 60 -6.18 8.60 -23.85
C SER A 60 -6.82 8.86 -22.47
N LEU A 61 -6.14 9.58 -21.56
CA LEU A 61 -6.66 9.86 -20.20
C LEU A 61 -7.62 11.05 -20.13
N GLU A 62 -7.84 11.78 -21.20
CA GLU A 62 -8.72 12.97 -21.23
C GLU A 62 -8.39 13.97 -20.11
N LEU A 63 -7.13 14.39 -20.05
CA LEU A 63 -6.62 15.28 -19.02
C LEU A 63 -7.17 16.69 -19.15
N HIS A 64 -7.57 17.30 -18.04
CA HIS A 64 -8.02 18.68 -17.94
C HIS A 64 -6.98 19.55 -17.23
N GLU A 65 -7.04 20.86 -17.45
CA GLU A 65 -6.19 21.81 -16.72
C GLU A 65 -6.70 21.94 -15.27
N THR A 66 -5.84 21.59 -14.31
CA THR A 66 -6.13 21.69 -12.88
C THR A 66 -5.23 22.70 -12.19
N PRO A 67 -5.60 23.19 -10.98
CA PRO A 67 -4.73 24.07 -10.21
C PRO A 67 -3.38 23.44 -9.95
N LYS A 68 -2.29 24.15 -10.27
CA LYS A 68 -0.91 23.70 -10.05
C LYS A 68 -0.61 23.53 -8.56
N GLY A 69 0.27 22.60 -8.23
CA GLY A 69 0.73 22.36 -6.86
C GLY A 69 -0.02 21.26 -6.14
N TYR A 70 -0.86 20.51 -6.83
CA TYR A 70 -1.50 19.29 -6.34
C TYR A 70 -1.07 18.07 -7.16
N THR A 71 -1.05 16.93 -6.52
CA THR A 71 -0.91 15.62 -7.18
C THR A 71 -2.15 14.81 -6.89
N ASN A 72 -2.86 14.42 -7.94
CA ASN A 72 -4.08 13.61 -7.86
C ASN A 72 -3.76 12.16 -8.21
N VAL A 73 -4.21 11.22 -7.35
CA VAL A 73 -4.01 9.78 -7.52
C VAL A 73 -5.35 9.08 -7.39
N ALA A 74 -5.72 8.24 -8.35
CA ALA A 74 -6.89 7.38 -8.24
C ALA A 74 -6.57 6.11 -7.45
N LEU A 75 -7.44 5.73 -6.52
CA LEU A 75 -7.35 4.47 -5.79
C LEU A 75 -8.58 3.62 -6.09
N PHE A 76 -8.36 2.37 -6.48
CA PHE A 76 -9.41 1.41 -6.79
C PHE A 76 -9.31 0.20 -5.85
N GLY A 77 -10.41 -0.09 -5.14
CA GLY A 77 -10.59 -1.33 -4.40
C GLY A 77 -11.39 -2.31 -5.26
N LEU A 78 -10.77 -3.44 -5.62
CA LEU A 78 -11.33 -4.41 -6.53
C LEU A 78 -11.92 -5.60 -5.76
N ASP A 79 -13.12 -6.04 -6.15
CA ASP A 79 -13.70 -7.30 -5.68
C ASP A 79 -13.19 -8.46 -6.55
N SER A 80 -11.87 -8.68 -6.51
CA SER A 80 -11.22 -9.78 -7.20
C SER A 80 -10.87 -10.88 -6.21
N ARG A 81 -11.46 -12.06 -6.42
CA ARG A 81 -11.18 -13.26 -5.62
C ARG A 81 -9.99 -14.05 -6.16
N ASP A 82 -9.70 -13.92 -7.46
CA ASP A 82 -8.67 -14.69 -8.15
C ASP A 82 -7.35 -13.93 -8.33
N GLY A 83 -7.21 -12.76 -7.70
CA GLY A 83 -5.99 -11.94 -7.80
C GLY A 83 -5.87 -11.10 -9.07
N GLU A 84 -6.84 -11.17 -9.98
CA GLU A 84 -6.87 -10.37 -11.21
C GLU A 84 -7.06 -8.87 -10.88
N LEU A 85 -6.15 -8.05 -11.39
CA LEU A 85 -6.16 -6.59 -11.22
C LEU A 85 -6.24 -5.83 -12.57
N SER A 86 -6.25 -6.56 -13.70
CA SER A 86 -6.06 -5.98 -15.05
C SER A 86 -7.35 -5.51 -15.71
N GLY A 87 -8.49 -6.15 -15.46
CA GLY A 87 -9.77 -5.82 -16.09
C GLY A 87 -10.79 -6.94 -15.89
N GLY A 88 -12.03 -6.73 -16.35
CA GLY A 88 -13.14 -7.69 -16.14
C GLY A 88 -13.69 -7.69 -14.71
N VAL A 89 -13.07 -6.97 -13.78
CA VAL A 89 -13.46 -6.85 -12.36
C VAL A 89 -14.02 -5.45 -12.11
N ARG A 90 -15.03 -5.35 -11.26
CA ARG A 90 -15.59 -4.04 -10.86
C ARG A 90 -14.80 -3.43 -9.72
N SER A 91 -14.65 -2.09 -9.73
CA SER A 91 -14.09 -1.34 -8.63
C SER A 91 -15.16 -0.97 -7.62
N ASP A 92 -15.26 -1.75 -6.54
CA ASP A 92 -16.26 -1.52 -5.48
C ASP A 92 -15.93 -0.36 -4.54
N SER A 93 -14.69 0.12 -4.59
CA SER A 93 -14.23 1.36 -3.96
C SER A 93 -13.50 2.21 -4.98
N ILE A 94 -13.90 3.48 -5.10
CA ILE A 94 -13.28 4.45 -6.00
C ILE A 94 -12.98 5.70 -5.17
N MET A 95 -11.71 6.05 -5.05
CA MET A 95 -11.29 7.25 -4.31
C MET A 95 -10.28 8.05 -5.11
N ILE A 96 -10.28 9.36 -4.89
CA ILE A 96 -9.27 10.27 -5.40
C ILE A 96 -8.53 10.84 -4.20
N VAL A 97 -7.22 10.67 -4.19
CA VAL A 97 -6.32 11.25 -3.19
C VAL A 97 -5.65 12.46 -3.81
N SER A 98 -5.96 13.65 -3.31
CA SER A 98 -5.37 14.91 -3.74
C SER A 98 -4.36 15.38 -2.70
N ILE A 99 -3.11 15.51 -3.08
CA ILE A 99 -1.98 15.86 -2.22
C ILE A 99 -1.52 17.26 -2.57
N ASN A 100 -1.52 18.17 -1.61
CA ASN A 100 -0.88 19.48 -1.75
C ASN A 100 0.64 19.30 -1.68
N ASN A 101 1.34 19.54 -2.79
CA ASN A 101 2.78 19.31 -2.91
C ASN A 101 3.63 20.25 -2.02
N LYS A 102 3.06 21.37 -1.56
CA LYS A 102 3.75 22.35 -0.72
C LYS A 102 3.59 22.05 0.77
N THR A 103 2.37 21.69 1.21
CA THR A 103 2.05 21.49 2.63
C THR A 103 2.07 20.02 3.03
N GLY A 104 1.96 19.08 2.07
CA GLY A 104 1.77 17.66 2.33
C GLY A 104 0.36 17.31 2.84
N ASP A 105 -0.59 18.27 2.77
CA ASP A 105 -1.98 18.00 3.12
C ASP A 105 -2.62 17.05 2.13
N VAL A 106 -3.40 16.12 2.65
CA VAL A 106 -4.06 15.07 1.86
C VAL A 106 -5.57 15.20 2.01
N LYS A 107 -6.26 15.32 0.88
CA LYS A 107 -7.71 15.24 0.78
C LYS A 107 -8.11 13.91 0.13
N ILE A 108 -9.14 13.25 0.67
CA ILE A 108 -9.66 12.00 0.13
C ILE A 108 -11.11 12.23 -0.27
N ILE A 109 -11.41 11.97 -1.53
CA ILE A 109 -12.74 12.11 -2.14
C ILE A 109 -13.19 10.70 -2.55
N SER A 110 -14.37 10.27 -2.09
CA SER A 110 -14.98 9.02 -2.56
C SER A 110 -15.93 9.31 -3.73
N VAL A 111 -15.78 8.57 -4.81
CA VAL A 111 -16.76 8.49 -5.89
C VAL A 111 -17.61 7.25 -5.63
N TYR A 112 -18.93 7.43 -5.43
CA TYR A 112 -19.80 6.30 -5.16
C TYR A 112 -19.88 5.39 -6.39
N ARG A 113 -19.72 4.10 -6.18
CA ARG A 113 -19.63 3.10 -7.26
C ARG A 113 -20.85 3.08 -8.20
N ASP A 114 -22.02 3.43 -7.67
CA ASP A 114 -23.29 3.45 -8.42
C ASP A 114 -23.61 4.82 -9.04
N THR A 115 -22.72 5.82 -8.94
CA THR A 115 -22.85 7.09 -9.63
C THR A 115 -22.86 6.88 -11.13
N LEU A 116 -23.85 7.43 -11.83
CA LEU A 116 -23.91 7.41 -13.28
C LEU A 116 -22.93 8.41 -13.86
N LEU A 117 -21.91 7.92 -14.56
CA LEU A 117 -20.87 8.71 -15.20
C LEU A 117 -20.74 8.33 -16.68
N LYS A 118 -20.35 9.30 -17.50
CA LYS A 118 -20.15 9.13 -18.92
C LYS A 118 -18.94 8.23 -19.18
N GLN A 119 -19.13 7.17 -19.98
CA GLN A 119 -18.11 6.22 -20.40
C GLN A 119 -17.44 6.65 -21.72
N GLN A 120 -16.43 5.90 -22.16
CA GLN A 120 -15.68 6.20 -23.39
C GLN A 120 -16.56 6.19 -24.63
N ASP A 121 -17.55 5.32 -24.72
CA ASP A 121 -18.49 5.20 -25.83
C ASP A 121 -19.59 6.27 -25.83
N GLY A 122 -19.59 7.17 -24.83
CA GLY A 122 -20.58 8.23 -24.63
C GLY A 122 -21.82 7.78 -23.87
N SER A 123 -21.98 6.51 -23.53
CA SER A 123 -23.06 6.02 -22.67
C SER A 123 -22.88 6.47 -21.23
N TYR A 124 -23.93 6.38 -20.42
CA TYR A 124 -23.89 6.62 -18.98
C TYR A 124 -24.08 5.31 -18.26
N GLU A 125 -23.06 4.90 -17.51
CA GLU A 125 -23.06 3.68 -16.71
C GLU A 125 -22.59 3.97 -15.29
N LYS A 126 -22.74 2.99 -14.39
CA LYS A 126 -22.21 3.07 -13.02
C LYS A 126 -20.69 3.25 -13.05
N ALA A 127 -20.15 4.13 -12.21
CA ALA A 127 -18.73 4.43 -12.13
C ALA A 127 -17.86 3.17 -11.98
N ASN A 128 -18.33 2.15 -11.23
CA ASN A 128 -17.60 0.90 -11.03
C ASN A 128 -17.49 0.03 -12.29
N ALA A 129 -18.30 0.28 -13.32
CA ALA A 129 -18.26 -0.47 -14.57
C ALA A 129 -17.04 -0.10 -15.43
N ALA A 130 -16.55 1.13 -15.36
CA ALA A 130 -15.42 1.60 -16.15
C ALA A 130 -14.18 0.69 -15.97
N TYR A 131 -13.90 0.26 -14.75
CA TYR A 131 -12.77 -0.64 -14.48
C TYR A 131 -12.94 -2.01 -15.15
N SER A 132 -14.17 -2.53 -15.23
CA SER A 132 -14.44 -3.82 -15.91
C SER A 132 -14.38 -3.72 -17.43
N PHE A 133 -14.62 -2.54 -18.02
CA PHE A 133 -14.57 -2.31 -19.47
C PHE A 133 -13.16 -2.15 -20.00
N GLY A 134 -12.33 -1.33 -19.35
CA GLY A 134 -11.00 -0.99 -19.83
C GLY A 134 -9.91 -0.96 -18.75
N GLY A 135 -10.16 -1.64 -17.61
CA GLY A 135 -9.19 -1.67 -16.50
C GLY A 135 -8.92 -0.29 -15.92
N PRO A 136 -7.71 -0.10 -15.35
CA PRO A 136 -7.35 1.17 -14.74
C PRO A 136 -7.31 2.34 -15.74
N GLN A 137 -7.01 2.05 -17.02
CA GLN A 137 -6.96 3.09 -18.08
C GLN A 137 -8.31 3.78 -18.25
N GLU A 138 -9.38 3.03 -18.50
CA GLU A 138 -10.71 3.59 -18.66
C GLU A 138 -11.26 4.14 -17.34
N ALA A 139 -10.99 3.49 -16.22
CA ALA A 139 -11.44 3.99 -14.92
C ALA A 139 -10.85 5.36 -14.57
N VAL A 140 -9.57 5.62 -14.88
CA VAL A 140 -8.93 6.93 -14.69
C VAL A 140 -9.46 7.93 -15.71
N ALA A 141 -9.56 7.56 -16.99
CA ALA A 141 -10.12 8.43 -18.05
C ALA A 141 -11.56 8.85 -17.72
N MET A 142 -12.39 7.93 -17.23
CA MET A 142 -13.75 8.22 -16.78
C MET A 142 -13.78 9.25 -15.66
N LEU A 143 -12.87 9.15 -14.66
CA LEU A 143 -12.78 10.13 -13.58
C LEU A 143 -12.37 11.52 -14.12
N ASN A 144 -11.36 11.58 -14.99
CA ASN A 144 -10.91 12.83 -15.59
C ASN A 144 -12.02 13.49 -16.42
N ARG A 145 -12.68 12.72 -17.30
CA ARG A 145 -13.78 13.15 -18.17
C ARG A 145 -14.95 13.77 -17.41
N ASN A 146 -15.34 13.17 -16.29
CA ASN A 146 -16.56 13.57 -15.57
C ASN A 146 -16.31 14.58 -14.44
N LEU A 147 -15.07 14.71 -13.97
CA LEU A 147 -14.73 15.55 -12.80
C LEU A 147 -13.70 16.64 -13.14
N ASP A 148 -13.39 16.83 -14.42
CA ASP A 148 -12.41 17.80 -14.93
C ASP A 148 -11.05 17.70 -14.20
N LEU A 149 -10.50 16.48 -14.13
CA LEU A 149 -9.25 16.19 -13.38
C LEU A 149 -8.08 15.90 -14.34
N ASP A 150 -6.88 15.83 -13.75
CA ASP A 150 -5.60 15.55 -14.42
C ASP A 150 -4.90 14.30 -13.87
N ILE A 151 -5.68 13.29 -13.49
CA ILE A 151 -5.13 12.08 -12.86
C ILE A 151 -4.34 11.29 -13.90
N THR A 152 -3.04 11.07 -13.61
CA THR A 152 -2.14 10.22 -14.40
C THR A 152 -1.60 9.03 -13.61
N LYS A 153 -1.91 8.96 -12.30
CA LYS A 153 -1.41 7.93 -11.38
C LYS A 153 -2.56 7.22 -10.70
N TYR A 154 -2.41 5.92 -10.53
CA TYR A 154 -3.39 5.12 -9.81
C TYR A 154 -2.74 4.04 -8.95
N ALA A 155 -3.50 3.49 -8.04
CA ALA A 155 -3.21 2.23 -7.37
C ALA A 155 -4.48 1.39 -7.26
N SER A 156 -4.35 0.09 -7.52
CA SER A 156 -5.44 -0.87 -7.39
C SER A 156 -5.06 -1.93 -6.36
N VAL A 157 -5.97 -2.22 -5.46
CA VAL A 157 -5.79 -3.23 -4.42
C VAL A 157 -7.00 -4.16 -4.39
N ASN A 158 -6.76 -5.44 -4.15
CA ASN A 158 -7.78 -6.39 -3.76
C ASN A 158 -7.79 -6.62 -2.24
N PHE A 159 -8.65 -7.49 -1.75
CA PHE A 159 -8.75 -7.77 -0.31
C PHE A 159 -7.46 -8.32 0.28
N ASN A 160 -6.75 -9.20 -0.45
CA ASN A 160 -5.49 -9.78 0.00
C ASN A 160 -4.42 -8.71 0.16
N SER A 161 -4.19 -7.91 -0.89
CA SER A 161 -3.19 -6.85 -0.87
C SER A 161 -3.47 -5.80 0.20
N LEU A 162 -4.75 -5.42 0.39
CA LEU A 162 -5.13 -4.46 1.43
C LEU A 162 -4.86 -5.03 2.83
N ALA A 163 -5.23 -6.31 3.08
CA ALA A 163 -4.95 -6.97 4.35
C ALA A 163 -3.45 -7.06 4.63
N ASP A 164 -2.64 -7.45 3.63
CA ASP A 164 -1.19 -7.53 3.77
C ASP A 164 -0.55 -6.18 4.11
N ILE A 165 -0.95 -5.10 3.42
CA ILE A 165 -0.43 -3.75 3.70
C ILE A 165 -0.77 -3.34 5.14
N ILE A 166 -2.00 -3.58 5.60
CA ILE A 166 -2.43 -3.24 6.96
C ILE A 166 -1.64 -4.03 7.99
N ASP A 167 -1.39 -5.33 7.77
CA ASP A 167 -0.60 -6.17 8.68
C ASP A 167 0.87 -5.72 8.74
N ILE A 168 1.47 -5.35 7.60
CA ILE A 168 2.82 -4.78 7.54
C ILE A 168 2.91 -3.47 8.35
N LEU A 169 1.84 -2.66 8.34
CA LEU A 169 1.75 -1.44 9.15
C LEU A 169 1.53 -1.72 10.64
N GLY A 170 1.26 -2.98 11.05
CA GLY A 170 0.98 -3.38 12.42
C GLY A 170 -0.47 -3.10 12.84
N GLY A 171 -1.40 -3.27 11.90
CA GLY A 171 -2.83 -3.01 12.09
C GLY A 171 -3.22 -1.55 11.98
N VAL A 172 -4.48 -1.23 12.20
CA VAL A 172 -5.02 0.14 12.24
C VAL A 172 -5.97 0.33 13.41
N GLU A 173 -5.84 1.44 14.14
CA GLU A 173 -6.71 1.76 15.26
C GLU A 173 -8.01 2.42 14.79
N VAL A 174 -9.14 1.78 15.08
CA VAL A 174 -10.48 2.26 14.71
C VAL A 174 -11.37 2.23 15.95
N GLU A 175 -12.14 3.29 16.16
CA GLU A 175 -13.19 3.32 17.16
C GLU A 175 -14.42 2.63 16.60
N LEU A 176 -14.92 1.60 17.32
CA LEU A 176 -16.02 0.74 16.90
C LEU A 176 -17.17 0.80 17.89
N THR A 177 -18.40 0.83 17.37
CA THR A 177 -19.61 0.56 18.16
C THR A 177 -19.84 -0.95 18.29
N SER A 178 -20.66 -1.38 19.27
CA SER A 178 -21.07 -2.78 19.39
C SER A 178 -21.71 -3.33 18.11
N GLU A 179 -22.56 -2.51 17.45
CA GLU A 179 -23.18 -2.88 16.18
C GLU A 179 -22.12 -3.11 15.07
N GLU A 180 -21.10 -2.25 15.00
CA GLU A 180 -20.02 -2.41 14.02
C GLU A 180 -19.17 -3.64 14.30
N ILE A 181 -18.91 -3.96 15.58
CA ILE A 181 -18.19 -5.19 15.96
C ILE A 181 -19.00 -6.42 15.56
N PHE A 182 -20.32 -6.45 15.81
CA PHE A 182 -21.18 -7.53 15.38
C PHE A 182 -21.07 -7.80 13.86
N TRP A 183 -21.24 -6.75 13.05
CA TRP A 183 -21.16 -6.88 11.60
C TRP A 183 -19.75 -7.19 11.12
N LEU A 184 -18.71 -6.60 11.74
CA LEU A 184 -17.31 -6.91 11.44
C LEU A 184 -17.04 -8.40 11.62
N ASN A 185 -17.44 -8.97 12.76
CA ASN A 185 -17.31 -10.40 13.06
C ASN A 185 -18.01 -11.27 12.01
N GLY A 186 -19.21 -10.86 11.57
CA GLY A 186 -19.95 -11.55 10.53
C GLY A 186 -19.21 -11.58 9.18
N TYR A 187 -18.58 -10.48 8.79
CA TYR A 187 -17.78 -10.40 7.55
C TYR A 187 -16.42 -11.11 7.66
N THR A 188 -15.88 -11.25 8.88
CA THR A 188 -14.55 -11.82 9.11
C THR A 188 -14.41 -13.25 8.59
N ALA A 189 -15.45 -14.07 8.72
CA ALA A 189 -15.44 -15.45 8.26
C ALA A 189 -15.25 -15.53 6.72
N GLU A 190 -16.03 -14.78 5.96
CA GLU A 190 -15.91 -14.73 4.49
C GLU A 190 -14.57 -14.09 4.07
N THR A 191 -14.18 -13.00 4.70
CA THR A 191 -12.91 -12.31 4.40
C THR A 191 -11.72 -13.24 4.66
N SER A 192 -11.74 -14.02 5.75
CA SER A 192 -10.72 -15.01 6.05
C SER A 192 -10.58 -16.07 4.96
N GLN A 193 -11.70 -16.53 4.40
CA GLN A 193 -11.68 -17.49 3.29
C GLN A 193 -11.05 -16.88 2.02
N VAL A 194 -11.43 -15.64 1.67
CA VAL A 194 -10.91 -14.94 0.48
C VAL A 194 -9.42 -14.65 0.63
N VAL A 195 -8.99 -14.20 1.81
CA VAL A 195 -7.58 -13.87 2.10
C VAL A 195 -6.73 -15.11 2.36
N GLY A 196 -7.37 -16.27 2.63
CA GLY A 196 -6.65 -17.52 2.91
C GLY A 196 -5.95 -17.56 4.27
N ARG A 197 -6.34 -16.68 5.21
CA ARG A 197 -5.79 -16.58 6.57
C ARG A 197 -6.92 -16.48 7.58
N GLN A 198 -6.62 -16.81 8.83
CA GLN A 198 -7.57 -16.71 9.94
C GLN A 198 -7.26 -15.51 10.82
N THR A 199 -8.29 -14.94 11.42
CA THR A 199 -8.17 -13.95 12.50
C THR A 199 -9.17 -14.28 13.61
N HIS A 200 -9.06 -13.58 14.74
CA HIS A 200 -9.98 -13.72 15.86
C HIS A 200 -11.15 -12.73 15.73
N THR A 201 -12.27 -13.08 16.34
CA THR A 201 -13.41 -12.17 16.49
C THR A 201 -13.19 -11.21 17.67
N LEU A 202 -13.80 -10.04 17.60
CA LEU A 202 -13.81 -9.07 18.69
C LEU A 202 -15.01 -9.32 19.62
N ASP A 203 -14.87 -8.94 20.91
CA ASP A 203 -15.98 -8.99 21.87
C ASP A 203 -16.99 -7.87 21.58
N GLU A 204 -18.22 -8.24 21.23
CA GLU A 204 -19.30 -7.32 20.88
C GLU A 204 -19.72 -6.42 22.06
N ASN A 205 -19.43 -6.83 23.30
CA ASN A 205 -19.72 -6.04 24.50
C ASN A 205 -18.60 -5.07 24.88
N SER A 206 -17.57 -4.97 24.05
CA SER A 206 -16.41 -4.09 24.29
C SER A 206 -16.26 -3.04 23.18
N PRO A 207 -17.21 -2.11 23.02
CA PRO A 207 -17.06 -1.01 22.07
C PRO A 207 -15.90 -0.09 22.47
N GLY A 208 -15.35 0.63 21.48
CA GLY A 208 -14.23 1.54 21.69
C GLY A 208 -13.13 1.38 20.65
N VAL A 209 -11.92 1.79 20.99
CA VAL A 209 -10.78 1.75 20.08
C VAL A 209 -10.18 0.35 20.05
N HIS A 210 -10.14 -0.26 18.85
CA HIS A 210 -9.53 -1.55 18.58
C HIS A 210 -8.43 -1.41 17.54
N ASN A 211 -7.31 -2.12 17.71
CA ASN A 211 -6.30 -2.26 16.68
C ASN A 211 -6.66 -3.43 15.76
N LEU A 212 -7.25 -3.12 14.62
CA LEU A 212 -7.68 -4.10 13.64
C LEU A 212 -6.49 -4.64 12.86
N ASP A 213 -6.38 -5.96 12.73
CA ASP A 213 -5.49 -6.60 11.77
C ASP A 213 -6.02 -6.44 10.33
N GLY A 214 -5.26 -6.94 9.35
CA GLY A 214 -5.63 -6.78 7.93
C GLY A 214 -6.99 -7.37 7.58
N ILE A 215 -7.33 -8.55 8.10
CA ILE A 215 -8.61 -9.21 7.82
C ILE A 215 -9.76 -8.45 8.48
N GLN A 216 -9.60 -8.04 9.73
CA GLN A 216 -10.60 -7.27 10.46
C GLN A 216 -10.84 -5.91 9.82
N ALA A 217 -9.78 -5.21 9.40
CA ALA A 217 -9.89 -3.93 8.73
C ALA A 217 -10.57 -4.04 7.35
N VAL A 218 -10.23 -5.06 6.54
CA VAL A 218 -10.96 -5.35 5.29
C VAL A 218 -12.42 -5.64 5.57
N SER A 219 -12.73 -6.46 6.59
CA SER A 219 -14.11 -6.78 7.00
C SER A 219 -14.88 -5.52 7.39
N TYR A 220 -14.26 -4.61 8.14
CA TYR A 220 -14.85 -3.31 8.51
C TYR A 220 -15.20 -2.47 7.28
N THR A 221 -14.36 -2.44 6.24
CA THR A 221 -14.64 -1.70 5.00
C THR A 221 -15.80 -2.28 4.18
N ARG A 222 -16.24 -3.50 4.49
CA ARG A 222 -17.32 -4.22 3.77
C ARG A 222 -18.68 -4.06 4.43
N ILE A 223 -18.78 -3.57 5.67
CA ILE A 223 -20.03 -3.44 6.43
C ILE A 223 -21.01 -2.55 5.65
N ARG A 224 -22.23 -3.08 5.41
CA ARG A 224 -23.35 -2.39 4.74
C ARG A 224 -24.61 -2.29 5.60
N TYR A 225 -24.77 -3.18 6.56
CA TYR A 225 -26.04 -3.36 7.32
C TYR A 225 -26.16 -2.44 8.54
N THR A 226 -25.52 -1.27 8.52
CA THR A 226 -25.73 -0.22 9.52
C THR A 226 -26.45 0.97 8.89
N ALA A 227 -27.07 1.82 9.70
CA ALA A 227 -27.74 3.03 9.20
C ALA A 227 -26.82 3.85 8.27
N GLY A 228 -27.27 4.13 7.03
CA GLY A 228 -26.53 4.90 6.04
C GLY A 228 -25.88 4.07 4.92
N ASP A 229 -26.08 2.74 4.86
CA ASP A 229 -25.73 1.81 3.73
C ASP A 229 -24.37 2.11 3.05
N ASP A 230 -24.39 2.36 1.74
CA ASP A 230 -23.18 2.61 0.93
C ASP A 230 -22.45 3.91 1.31
N PHE A 231 -23.14 4.93 1.87
CA PHE A 231 -22.48 6.14 2.38
C PHE A 231 -21.59 5.82 3.58
N LYS A 232 -22.10 5.04 4.52
CA LYS A 232 -21.34 4.59 5.69
C LYS A 232 -20.21 3.63 5.30
N ARG A 233 -20.43 2.78 4.30
CA ARG A 233 -19.36 1.94 3.75
C ARG A 233 -18.22 2.80 3.18
N ALA A 234 -18.52 3.79 2.34
CA ALA A 234 -17.51 4.69 1.80
C ALA A 234 -16.79 5.51 2.89
N GLU A 235 -17.49 5.88 3.97
CA GLU A 235 -16.89 6.52 5.14
C GLU A 235 -15.88 5.59 5.83
N ARG A 236 -16.24 4.32 6.09
CA ARG A 236 -15.35 3.31 6.68
C ARG A 236 -14.10 3.07 5.85
N GLN A 237 -14.25 3.01 4.55
CA GLN A 237 -13.12 2.89 3.61
C GLN A 237 -12.18 4.09 3.71
N ARG A 238 -12.72 5.33 3.81
CA ARG A 238 -11.89 6.54 4.04
C ARG A 238 -11.20 6.53 5.38
N ILE A 239 -11.87 6.06 6.45
CA ILE A 239 -11.26 5.94 7.78
C ILE A 239 -10.05 5.02 7.72
N ILE A 240 -10.17 3.83 7.15
CA ILE A 240 -9.04 2.90 7.01
C ILE A 240 -7.90 3.55 6.22
N LEU A 241 -8.17 4.15 5.06
CA LEU A 241 -7.15 4.82 4.26
C LEU A 241 -6.46 5.97 5.03
N GLN A 242 -7.21 6.79 5.76
CA GLN A 242 -6.65 7.85 6.60
C GLN A 242 -5.72 7.31 7.69
N LYS A 243 -6.12 6.24 8.36
CA LYS A 243 -5.29 5.58 9.39
C LYS A 243 -4.02 4.98 8.81
N MET A 244 -4.11 4.37 7.63
CA MET A 244 -2.93 3.88 6.90
C MET A 244 -1.98 5.03 6.54
N ILE A 245 -2.48 6.13 5.98
CA ILE A 245 -1.67 7.31 5.64
C ILE A 245 -1.01 7.90 6.91
N GLN A 246 -1.73 8.00 8.02
CA GLN A 246 -1.16 8.47 9.30
C GLN A 246 -0.01 7.57 9.77
N LYS A 247 -0.21 6.24 9.73
CA LYS A 247 0.84 5.28 10.09
C LYS A 247 2.04 5.36 9.15
N LEU A 248 1.82 5.53 7.85
CA LEU A 248 2.88 5.72 6.87
C LEU A 248 3.70 6.99 7.15
N LYS A 249 3.05 8.11 7.44
CA LYS A 249 3.73 9.38 7.79
C LYS A 249 4.61 9.26 9.05
N THR A 250 4.22 8.42 10.00
CA THR A 250 4.96 8.20 11.25
C THR A 250 5.94 7.02 11.18
N ALA A 251 5.83 6.18 10.14
CA ALA A 251 6.72 5.06 9.94
C ALA A 251 8.11 5.57 9.50
N GLY A 252 9.13 5.26 10.29
CA GLY A 252 10.52 5.51 9.90
C GLY A 252 10.94 4.69 8.68
N PRO A 253 12.10 4.98 8.05
CA PRO A 253 12.56 4.36 6.80
C PRO A 253 12.62 2.83 6.83
N VAL A 254 12.71 2.21 8.00
CA VAL A 254 12.73 0.73 8.16
C VAL A 254 11.38 0.09 7.82
N LYS A 255 10.25 0.77 8.00
CA LYS A 255 8.92 0.24 7.65
C LYS A 255 8.60 0.40 6.17
N TRP A 256 9.13 1.42 5.51
CA TRP A 256 8.99 1.61 4.06
C TRP A 256 9.60 0.46 3.24
N ASN A 257 10.61 -0.21 3.79
CA ASN A 257 11.29 -1.35 3.15
C ASN A 257 10.49 -2.67 3.22
N LYS A 258 9.31 -2.69 3.87
CA LYS A 258 8.46 -3.87 4.04
C LYS A 258 7.13 -3.78 3.23
N ILE A 259 6.80 -2.61 2.71
CA ILE A 259 5.66 -2.33 1.85
C ILE A 259 6.10 -2.43 0.40
#